data_8e646b25e81b906945564187f89fbdaf
#
_entry.id   8e646b25e81b906945564187f89fbdaf
#
_cell.length_a   1.000
_cell.length_b   1.000
_cell.length_c   1.000
_cell.angle_alpha   90.00
_cell.angle_beta   90.00
_cell.angle_gamma   90.00
#
_symmetry.space_group_name_H-M   'P 1'
#
loop_
_entity.id
_entity.type
_entity.pdbx_description
1 polymer ?
#
loop_
_entity_poly.entity_id
_entity_poly.type
_entity_poly.pdbx_seq_one_letter_code
_entity_poly.pdbx_strand_id
1 'polypeptide(L)'
;MRHLIERVLELSEEEVVPQLTPQPAGQGTDEELRTLLESLQPRIRVYGVGGAGCNAVGRLESEGLFENSFVTGYAINTDAQALLMSPLENKILIGRTARGRGAGGDPTKGEAAALESEMSLRTITTDTQLAIIAAGMGGGSGTGAAGHIARLAKQQGAMTIAVVTYPFNSAGATRRENAEWGLERLREHCDTILVIPNEKLLEIEGVKDLPLASAFRVGDELLVRSIIGVTELLTRDGM
;
A
#
# COMPACT_ATOMS: atom_id res chain seq x y z
N MET A 1 -44.13 3.08 -2.37
CA MET A 1 -43.08 2.59 -1.45
C MET A 1 -43.61 1.75 -0.33
N ARG A 2 -44.66 2.16 0.43
CA ARG A 2 -45.28 1.30 1.48
C ARG A 2 -45.73 -0.07 0.95
N HIS A 3 -46.38 -0.11 -0.17
CA HIS A 3 -46.90 -1.36 -0.79
C HIS A 3 -45.79 -2.35 -1.21
N LEU A 4 -44.58 -1.87 -1.49
CA LEU A 4 -43.42 -2.72 -1.81
C LEU A 4 -42.82 -3.33 -0.54
N ILE A 5 -42.81 -2.58 0.56
CA ILE A 5 -42.28 -3.05 1.84
C ILE A 5 -43.25 -4.07 2.46
N GLU A 6 -44.55 -3.84 2.38
CA GLU A 6 -45.57 -4.80 2.85
C GLU A 6 -45.49 -6.13 2.07
N ARG A 7 -45.28 -6.08 0.76
CA ARG A 7 -45.16 -7.28 -0.07
C ARG A 7 -43.90 -8.10 0.20
N VAL A 8 -42.79 -7.47 0.64
CA VAL A 8 -41.54 -8.15 1.03
C VAL A 8 -41.70 -8.77 2.44
N LEU A 9 -42.45 -8.13 3.33
CA LEU A 9 -42.71 -8.64 4.69
C LEU A 9 -43.78 -9.76 4.74
N GLU A 10 -44.65 -9.86 3.73
CA GLU A 10 -45.65 -10.93 3.59
C GLU A 10 -45.08 -12.23 2.98
N LEU A 11 -43.87 -12.19 2.38
CA LEU A 11 -43.16 -13.41 1.94
C LEU A 11 -42.65 -14.11 3.19
N SER A 12 -43.30 -15.20 3.60
CA SER A 12 -42.78 -16.08 4.65
C SER A 12 -41.41 -16.64 4.26
N GLU A 13 -40.50 -16.79 5.22
CA GLU A 13 -39.14 -17.29 4.99
C GLU A 13 -39.11 -18.67 4.30
N GLU A 14 -40.20 -19.40 4.28
CA GLU A 14 -40.34 -20.72 3.61
C GLU A 14 -40.55 -20.63 2.08
N GLU A 15 -40.96 -19.50 1.51
CA GLU A 15 -41.23 -19.38 0.06
C GLU A 15 -40.04 -18.82 -0.75
N VAL A 16 -38.99 -18.37 -0.10
CA VAL A 16 -37.84 -17.69 -0.77
C VAL A 16 -36.67 -18.63 -1.06
N VAL A 17 -36.66 -19.82 -0.51
CA VAL A 17 -35.62 -20.81 -0.83
C VAL A 17 -36.15 -21.83 -1.84
N PRO A 18 -35.79 -21.74 -3.14
CA PRO A 18 -35.96 -22.89 -3.99
C PRO A 18 -35.18 -24.03 -3.34
N GLN A 19 -35.84 -25.10 -2.94
CA GLN A 19 -35.17 -26.32 -2.55
C GLN A 19 -34.45 -26.84 -3.82
N LEU A 20 -33.23 -26.36 -4.03
CA LEU A 20 -32.25 -27.01 -4.88
C LEU A 20 -31.99 -28.36 -4.22
N THR A 21 -32.68 -29.39 -4.70
CA THR A 21 -32.29 -30.77 -4.42
C THR A 21 -30.80 -30.84 -4.77
N PRO A 22 -29.89 -31.17 -3.83
CA PRO A 22 -28.50 -31.30 -4.15
C PRO A 22 -28.39 -32.43 -5.19
N GLN A 23 -28.18 -32.06 -6.46
CA GLN A 23 -27.59 -32.99 -7.39
C GLN A 23 -26.23 -33.38 -6.83
N PRO A 24 -25.81 -34.65 -6.86
CA PRO A 24 -24.48 -35.01 -6.46
C PRO A 24 -23.51 -34.28 -7.39
N ALA A 25 -23.01 -33.14 -6.90
CA ALA A 25 -21.91 -32.42 -7.56
C ALA A 25 -20.73 -33.39 -7.60
N GLY A 26 -20.27 -33.72 -8.80
CA GLY A 26 -19.07 -34.52 -8.94
C GLY A 26 -17.93 -33.78 -8.20
N GLN A 27 -17.20 -34.51 -7.37
CA GLN A 27 -16.12 -33.96 -6.51
C GLN A 27 -15.05 -33.16 -7.30
N GLY A 28 -15.00 -33.31 -8.64
CA GLY A 28 -14.14 -32.52 -9.52
C GLY A 28 -14.61 -31.08 -9.76
N THR A 29 -15.92 -30.81 -9.73
CA THR A 29 -16.47 -29.48 -10.11
C THR A 29 -16.21 -28.42 -9.05
N ASP A 30 -16.28 -28.77 -7.75
CA ASP A 30 -16.05 -27.82 -6.67
C ASP A 30 -14.55 -27.49 -6.52
N GLU A 31 -13.68 -28.44 -6.77
CA GLU A 31 -12.23 -28.25 -6.73
C GLU A 31 -11.76 -27.43 -7.94
N GLU A 32 -12.32 -27.66 -9.12
CA GLU A 32 -12.10 -26.83 -10.31
C GLU A 32 -12.60 -25.40 -10.11
N LEU A 33 -13.76 -25.21 -9.51
CA LEU A 33 -14.31 -23.89 -9.19
C LEU A 33 -13.47 -23.15 -8.14
N ARG A 34 -12.99 -23.83 -7.12
CA ARG A 34 -12.06 -23.24 -6.12
C ARG A 34 -10.75 -22.81 -6.77
N THR A 35 -10.15 -23.67 -7.58
CA THR A 35 -8.92 -23.34 -8.30
C THR A 35 -9.12 -22.15 -9.25
N LEU A 36 -10.27 -22.09 -9.91
CA LEU A 36 -10.62 -20.95 -10.75
C LEU A 36 -10.78 -19.68 -9.93
N LEU A 37 -11.51 -19.72 -8.80
CA LEU A 37 -11.68 -18.58 -7.89
C LEU A 37 -10.33 -18.08 -7.34
N GLU A 38 -9.43 -18.99 -6.94
CA GLU A 38 -8.08 -18.63 -6.52
C GLU A 38 -7.28 -17.95 -7.65
N SER A 39 -7.45 -18.41 -8.89
CA SER A 39 -6.79 -17.81 -10.06
C SER A 39 -7.31 -16.41 -10.42
N LEU A 40 -8.56 -16.10 -10.05
CA LEU A 40 -9.21 -14.81 -10.27
C LEU A 40 -8.87 -13.76 -9.20
N GLN A 41 -8.27 -14.17 -8.09
CA GLN A 41 -7.95 -13.23 -7.02
C GLN A 41 -6.79 -12.29 -7.41
N PRO A 42 -6.91 -10.98 -7.14
CA PRO A 42 -5.91 -10.01 -7.58
C PRO A 42 -4.61 -10.15 -6.79
N ARG A 43 -3.48 -10.19 -7.49
CA ARG A 43 -2.14 -10.12 -6.86
C ARG A 43 -1.82 -8.69 -6.47
N ILE A 44 -1.94 -8.41 -5.18
CA ILE A 44 -1.71 -7.09 -4.57
C ILE A 44 -0.31 -7.07 -3.97
N ARG A 45 0.48 -6.05 -4.31
CA ARG A 45 1.79 -5.82 -3.70
C ARG A 45 1.88 -4.45 -3.07
N VAL A 46 2.31 -4.43 -1.83
CA VAL A 46 2.49 -3.22 -1.04
C VAL A 46 3.98 -2.93 -0.91
N TYR A 47 4.43 -1.84 -1.49
CA TYR A 47 5.82 -1.40 -1.50
C TYR A 47 6.01 -0.29 -0.47
N GLY A 48 6.61 -0.59 0.67
CA GLY A 48 7.03 0.41 1.66
C GLY A 48 8.39 1.00 1.28
N VAL A 49 8.41 2.28 0.89
CA VAL A 49 9.59 2.93 0.33
C VAL A 49 10.15 3.98 1.27
N GLY A 50 11.43 3.84 1.63
CA GLY A 50 12.10 4.69 2.61
C GLY A 50 11.64 4.42 4.06
N GLY A 51 12.08 5.25 5.02
CA GLY A 51 11.83 4.98 6.44
C GLY A 51 10.34 4.90 6.80
N ALA A 52 9.55 5.91 6.47
CA ALA A 52 8.12 5.93 6.80
C ALA A 52 7.34 4.81 6.09
N GLY A 53 7.62 4.57 4.80
CA GLY A 53 6.99 3.49 4.06
C GLY A 53 7.33 2.10 4.62
N CYS A 54 8.61 1.85 4.95
CA CYS A 54 9.04 0.60 5.58
C CYS A 54 8.38 0.40 6.95
N ASN A 55 8.25 1.45 7.75
CA ASN A 55 7.56 1.39 9.04
C ASN A 55 6.07 1.04 8.87
N ALA A 56 5.40 1.68 7.91
CA ALA A 56 3.99 1.41 7.63
C ALA A 56 3.78 -0.05 7.20
N VAL A 57 4.57 -0.55 6.26
CA VAL A 57 4.45 -1.94 5.80
C VAL A 57 4.84 -2.94 6.90
N GLY A 58 5.82 -2.60 7.75
CA GLY A 58 6.15 -3.40 8.93
C GLY A 58 5.00 -3.51 9.94
N ARG A 59 4.18 -2.47 10.08
CA ARG A 59 2.97 -2.51 10.91
C ARG A 59 1.86 -3.32 10.27
N LEU A 60 1.68 -3.22 8.96
CA LEU A 60 0.74 -4.04 8.20
C LEU A 60 1.02 -5.54 8.37
N GLU A 61 2.30 -5.93 8.40
CA GLU A 61 2.74 -7.29 8.73
C GLU A 61 2.29 -7.67 10.15
N SER A 62 2.55 -6.80 11.12
CA SER A 62 2.16 -7.03 12.52
C SER A 62 0.64 -7.10 12.73
N GLU A 63 -0.15 -6.50 11.85
CA GLU A 63 -1.62 -6.56 11.85
C GLU A 63 -2.16 -7.73 11.01
N GLY A 64 -1.29 -8.58 10.44
CA GLY A 64 -1.67 -9.80 9.72
C GLY A 64 -2.16 -9.56 8.27
N LEU A 65 -1.95 -8.38 7.68
CA LEU A 65 -2.42 -8.11 6.31
C LEU A 65 -1.81 -9.06 5.28
N PHE A 66 -0.56 -9.48 5.49
CA PHE A 66 0.16 -10.35 4.56
C PHE A 66 -0.01 -11.85 4.85
N GLU A 67 -0.82 -12.24 5.85
CA GLU A 67 -1.29 -13.62 6.00
C GLU A 67 -2.23 -14.02 4.86
N ASN A 68 -2.83 -13.03 4.21
CA ASN A 68 -3.61 -13.24 3.00
C ASN A 68 -2.66 -13.51 1.81
N SER A 69 -2.78 -14.68 1.21
CA SER A 69 -1.92 -15.15 0.11
C SER A 69 -1.89 -14.25 -1.13
N PHE A 70 -2.85 -13.32 -1.25
CA PHE A 70 -2.97 -12.39 -2.39
C PHE A 70 -2.24 -11.08 -2.18
N VAL A 71 -1.84 -10.78 -0.94
CA VAL A 71 -1.19 -9.53 -0.56
C VAL A 71 0.24 -9.81 -0.12
N THR A 72 1.20 -9.17 -0.77
CA THR A 72 2.62 -9.32 -0.42
C THR A 72 3.23 -7.97 -0.10
N GLY A 73 3.91 -7.86 1.04
CA GLY A 73 4.62 -6.67 1.49
C GLY A 73 6.10 -6.68 1.12
N TYR A 74 6.64 -5.52 0.73
CA TYR A 74 8.06 -5.29 0.45
C TYR A 74 8.56 -4.07 1.20
N ALA A 75 9.69 -4.19 1.90
CA ALA A 75 10.41 -3.06 2.47
C ALA A 75 11.57 -2.67 1.54
N ILE A 76 11.56 -1.43 1.04
CA ILE A 76 12.53 -0.91 0.07
C ILE A 76 13.21 0.33 0.64
N ASN A 77 14.52 0.31 0.80
CA ASN A 77 15.25 1.45 1.36
C ASN A 77 16.69 1.50 0.84
N THR A 78 17.31 2.68 0.94
CA THR A 78 18.76 2.88 0.74
C THR A 78 19.55 2.68 2.04
N ASP A 79 18.86 2.56 3.18
CA ASP A 79 19.43 2.38 4.51
C ASP A 79 19.33 0.91 4.93
N ALA A 80 20.50 0.25 5.02
CA ALA A 80 20.59 -1.17 5.39
C ALA A 80 20.17 -1.42 6.84
N GLN A 81 20.45 -0.49 7.77
CA GLN A 81 20.08 -0.65 9.16
C GLN A 81 18.56 -0.58 9.34
N ALA A 82 17.91 0.36 8.65
CA ALA A 82 16.45 0.47 8.66
C ALA A 82 15.78 -0.79 8.09
N LEU A 83 16.34 -1.39 7.04
CA LEU A 83 15.83 -2.64 6.48
C LEU A 83 16.03 -3.82 7.44
N LEU A 84 17.16 -3.89 8.13
CA LEU A 84 17.42 -4.95 9.09
C LEU A 84 16.41 -4.95 10.25
N MET A 85 15.96 -3.76 10.67
CA MET A 85 14.98 -3.59 11.74
C MET A 85 13.53 -3.86 11.29
N SER A 86 13.26 -3.95 10.00
CA SER A 86 11.92 -4.27 9.48
C SER A 86 11.55 -5.71 9.80
N PRO A 87 10.31 -6.01 10.22
CA PRO A 87 9.83 -7.38 10.46
C PRO A 87 9.59 -8.18 9.18
N LEU A 88 9.46 -7.51 8.02
CA LEU A 88 9.19 -8.17 6.74
C LEU A 88 10.34 -9.09 6.32
N GLU A 89 9.97 -10.18 5.64
CA GLU A 89 10.93 -11.05 4.95
C GLU A 89 11.45 -10.42 3.66
N ASN A 90 10.56 -9.80 2.88
CA ASN A 90 10.89 -9.20 1.59
C ASN A 90 11.53 -7.82 1.77
N LYS A 91 12.85 -7.78 1.80
CA LYS A 91 13.66 -6.58 1.99
C LYS A 91 14.54 -6.31 0.78
N ILE A 92 14.45 -5.11 0.23
CA ILE A 92 15.21 -4.70 -0.94
C ILE A 92 16.09 -3.50 -0.59
N LEU A 93 17.39 -3.71 -0.55
CA LEU A 93 18.35 -2.61 -0.44
C LEU A 93 18.62 -2.06 -1.84
N ILE A 94 18.25 -0.81 -2.06
CA ILE A 94 18.49 -0.09 -3.32
C ILE A 94 19.71 0.82 -3.19
N GLY A 95 20.41 1.08 -4.31
CA GLY A 95 21.58 1.96 -4.37
C GLY A 95 22.79 1.38 -3.62
N ARG A 96 23.29 0.24 -4.08
CA ARG A 96 24.45 -0.43 -3.46
C ARG A 96 25.71 0.43 -3.41
N THR A 97 25.88 1.37 -4.35
CA THR A 97 26.96 2.36 -4.38
C THR A 97 26.98 3.25 -3.13
N ALA A 98 25.82 3.54 -2.54
CA ALA A 98 25.70 4.27 -1.28
C ALA A 98 26.09 3.44 -0.04
N ARG A 99 26.43 2.15 -0.22
CA ARG A 99 26.85 1.22 0.84
C ARG A 99 25.89 1.14 2.04
N GLY A 100 24.57 1.28 1.79
CA GLY A 100 23.55 1.17 2.82
C GLY A 100 23.48 2.35 3.81
N ARG A 101 24.06 3.51 3.48
CA ARG A 101 24.12 4.68 4.35
C ARG A 101 22.89 5.61 4.23
N GLY A 102 21.90 5.20 3.45
CA GLY A 102 20.75 6.05 3.16
C GLY A 102 21.03 7.13 2.12
N ALA A 103 19.98 7.84 1.71
CA ALA A 103 20.07 8.93 0.72
C ALA A 103 20.38 10.31 1.36
N GLY A 104 20.52 10.39 2.67
CA GLY A 104 20.90 11.64 3.36
C GLY A 104 19.87 12.79 3.21
N GLY A 105 18.57 12.47 3.01
CA GLY A 105 17.52 13.48 2.81
C GLY A 105 17.46 14.05 1.38
N ASP A 106 18.29 13.57 0.46
CA ASP A 106 18.35 14.04 -0.92
C ASP A 106 17.54 13.10 -1.84
N PRO A 107 16.41 13.53 -2.42
CA PRO A 107 15.56 12.69 -3.25
C PRO A 107 16.23 12.29 -4.58
N THR A 108 17.19 13.10 -5.09
CA THR A 108 17.90 12.75 -6.32
C THR A 108 18.79 11.52 -6.12
N LYS A 109 19.37 11.37 -4.92
CA LYS A 109 20.10 10.16 -4.53
C LYS A 109 19.18 8.96 -4.36
N GLY A 110 17.97 9.19 -3.85
CA GLY A 110 16.94 8.15 -3.75
C GLY A 110 16.51 7.64 -5.13
N GLU A 111 16.28 8.54 -6.07
CA GLU A 111 15.95 8.21 -7.47
C GLU A 111 17.11 7.47 -8.15
N ALA A 112 18.34 7.98 -8.02
CA ALA A 112 19.52 7.32 -8.56
C ALA A 112 19.72 5.90 -8.01
N ALA A 113 19.45 5.69 -6.70
CA ALA A 113 19.50 4.39 -6.05
C ALA A 113 18.43 3.41 -6.61
N ALA A 114 17.24 3.90 -6.92
CA ALA A 114 16.19 3.10 -7.55
C ALA A 114 16.58 2.72 -8.99
N LEU A 115 17.12 3.66 -9.76
CA LEU A 115 17.65 3.42 -11.11
C LEU A 115 18.77 2.38 -11.10
N GLU A 116 19.74 2.50 -10.20
CA GLU A 116 20.84 1.52 -10.05
C GLU A 116 20.30 0.11 -9.77
N SER A 117 19.18 0.02 -9.06
CA SER A 117 18.59 -1.24 -8.63
C SER A 117 17.39 -1.67 -9.49
N GLU A 118 17.23 -1.10 -10.69
CA GLU A 118 16.06 -1.31 -11.56
C GLU A 118 15.76 -2.79 -11.81
N MET A 119 16.76 -3.62 -12.04
CA MET A 119 16.59 -5.06 -12.27
C MET A 119 15.90 -5.75 -11.09
N SER A 120 16.35 -5.47 -9.87
CA SER A 120 15.74 -6.03 -8.66
C SER A 120 14.31 -5.51 -8.44
N LEU A 121 14.08 -4.22 -8.69
CA LEU A 121 12.76 -3.60 -8.58
C LEU A 121 11.80 -4.13 -9.64
N ARG A 122 12.28 -4.33 -10.87
CA ARG A 122 11.48 -4.93 -11.95
C ARG A 122 11.03 -6.36 -11.61
N THR A 123 11.91 -7.15 -10.99
CA THR A 123 11.57 -8.53 -10.56
C THR A 123 10.42 -8.53 -9.56
N ILE A 124 10.44 -7.64 -8.57
CA ILE A 124 9.38 -7.60 -7.55
C ILE A 124 8.08 -6.93 -8.03
N THR A 125 8.11 -6.19 -9.14
CA THR A 125 6.90 -5.60 -9.75
C THR A 125 6.28 -6.50 -10.82
N THR A 126 6.95 -7.57 -11.25
CA THR A 126 6.42 -8.56 -12.20
C THR A 126 5.20 -9.28 -11.62
N ASP A 127 4.19 -9.56 -12.45
CA ASP A 127 2.94 -10.22 -12.05
C ASP A 127 2.14 -9.50 -10.94
N THR A 128 2.32 -8.21 -10.80
CA THR A 128 1.52 -7.37 -9.92
C THR A 128 0.29 -6.87 -10.68
N GLN A 129 -0.91 -7.04 -10.12
CA GLN A 129 -2.14 -6.47 -10.68
C GLN A 129 -2.50 -5.15 -10.00
N LEU A 130 -2.25 -5.07 -8.69
CA LEU A 130 -2.36 -3.82 -7.94
C LEU A 130 -1.07 -3.55 -7.17
N ALA A 131 -0.45 -2.42 -7.46
CA ALA A 131 0.72 -1.90 -6.77
C ALA A 131 0.32 -0.76 -5.84
N ILE A 132 0.47 -0.96 -4.53
CA ILE A 132 0.28 0.10 -3.53
C ILE A 132 1.66 0.57 -3.08
N ILE A 133 1.98 1.84 -3.33
CA ILE A 133 3.26 2.44 -2.98
C ILE A 133 3.09 3.32 -1.73
N ALA A 134 3.64 2.88 -0.60
CA ALA A 134 3.61 3.58 0.66
C ALA A 134 4.92 4.35 0.89
N ALA A 135 4.87 5.68 1.08
CA ALA A 135 6.07 6.46 1.31
C ALA A 135 5.80 7.73 2.12
N GLY A 136 6.81 8.20 2.86
CA GLY A 136 6.82 9.54 3.43
C GLY A 136 7.54 10.49 2.49
N MET A 137 6.83 11.55 2.05
CA MET A 137 7.40 12.57 1.20
C MET A 137 8.25 13.56 2.00
N GLY A 138 9.27 14.13 1.35
CA GLY A 138 10.17 15.11 1.93
C GLY A 138 11.52 14.56 2.41
N GLY A 139 11.68 13.23 2.49
CA GLY A 139 12.95 12.55 2.71
C GLY A 139 13.71 12.26 1.40
N GLY A 140 14.79 11.48 1.49
CA GLY A 140 15.58 11.09 0.31
C GLY A 140 15.04 9.83 -0.36
N SER A 141 15.11 8.69 0.31
CA SER A 141 14.81 7.36 -0.26
C SER A 141 13.35 7.23 -0.69
N GLY A 142 12.39 7.55 0.21
CA GLY A 142 10.96 7.43 -0.08
C GLY A 142 10.53 8.35 -1.21
N THR A 143 10.90 9.62 -1.12
CA THR A 143 10.57 10.65 -2.11
C THR A 143 11.17 10.33 -3.49
N GLY A 144 12.43 9.90 -3.51
CA GLY A 144 13.15 9.68 -4.76
C GLY A 144 12.78 8.36 -5.45
N ALA A 145 12.62 7.27 -4.70
CA ALA A 145 12.42 5.95 -5.28
C ALA A 145 10.95 5.62 -5.59
N ALA A 146 9.98 6.24 -4.90
CA ALA A 146 8.58 5.88 -5.03
C ALA A 146 8.04 6.03 -6.46
N GLY A 147 8.34 7.13 -7.13
CA GLY A 147 7.94 7.38 -8.52
C GLY A 147 8.54 6.37 -9.51
N HIS A 148 9.79 5.96 -9.29
CA HIS A 148 10.43 4.95 -10.12
C HIS A 148 9.76 3.58 -9.97
N ILE A 149 9.42 3.17 -8.76
CA ILE A 149 8.72 1.91 -8.49
C ILE A 149 7.32 1.93 -9.12
N ALA A 150 6.58 3.05 -8.98
CA ALA A 150 5.30 3.24 -9.62
C ALA A 150 5.40 3.08 -11.14
N ARG A 151 6.40 3.71 -11.75
CA ARG A 151 6.69 3.59 -13.19
C ARG A 151 6.90 2.13 -13.61
N LEU A 152 7.72 1.39 -12.87
CA LEU A 152 8.00 -0.01 -13.18
C LEU A 152 6.74 -0.89 -13.07
N ALA A 153 5.94 -0.72 -12.02
CA ALA A 153 4.70 -1.46 -11.83
C ALA A 153 3.70 -1.14 -12.95
N LYS A 154 3.52 0.14 -13.29
CA LYS A 154 2.64 0.58 -14.38
C LYS A 154 3.07 0.06 -15.75
N GLN A 155 4.37 0.04 -16.03
CA GLN A 155 4.91 -0.52 -17.28
C GLN A 155 4.64 -2.02 -17.43
N GLN A 156 4.41 -2.72 -16.32
CA GLN A 156 4.07 -4.14 -16.30
C GLN A 156 2.55 -4.39 -16.24
N GLY A 157 1.74 -3.34 -16.38
CA GLY A 157 0.29 -3.42 -16.46
C GLY A 157 -0.43 -3.40 -15.12
N ALA A 158 0.26 -3.14 -14.01
CA ALA A 158 -0.37 -3.01 -12.71
C ALA A 158 -1.17 -1.69 -12.60
N MET A 159 -2.33 -1.75 -11.96
CA MET A 159 -2.96 -0.55 -11.40
C MET A 159 -2.06 -0.01 -10.28
N THR A 160 -1.83 1.30 -10.24
CA THR A 160 -0.87 1.91 -9.32
C THR A 160 -1.55 2.93 -8.41
N ILE A 161 -1.45 2.69 -7.10
CA ILE A 161 -1.98 3.60 -6.06
C ILE A 161 -0.82 4.01 -5.16
N ALA A 162 -0.56 5.31 -5.05
CA ALA A 162 0.38 5.81 -4.05
C ALA A 162 -0.39 6.30 -2.82
N VAL A 163 0.04 5.86 -1.64
CA VAL A 163 -0.45 6.35 -0.34
C VAL A 163 0.73 6.99 0.36
N VAL A 164 0.72 8.32 0.49
CA VAL A 164 1.91 9.05 0.93
C VAL A 164 1.58 10.10 1.99
N THR A 165 2.51 10.31 2.92
CA THR A 165 2.42 11.41 3.87
C THR A 165 3.13 12.65 3.35
N TYR A 166 2.54 13.82 3.59
CA TYR A 166 3.15 15.13 3.30
C TYR A 166 3.68 15.73 4.60
N PRO A 167 4.91 16.33 4.61
CA PRO A 167 5.58 16.77 5.82
C PRO A 167 4.84 17.90 6.55
N PHE A 168 5.05 17.99 7.86
CA PHE A 168 4.62 19.12 8.67
C PHE A 168 5.26 20.43 8.20
N ASN A 169 4.58 21.56 8.39
CA ASN A 169 5.14 22.89 8.12
C ASN A 169 6.43 23.16 8.90
N SER A 170 6.50 22.65 10.15
CA SER A 170 7.67 22.73 11.01
C SER A 170 8.88 21.91 10.53
N ALA A 171 8.69 21.00 9.56
CA ALA A 171 9.79 20.19 9.01
C ALA A 171 10.75 20.97 8.11
N GLY A 172 10.42 22.22 7.77
CA GLY A 172 11.25 23.13 7.00
C GLY A 172 10.96 23.16 5.49
N ALA A 173 11.46 24.21 4.82
CA ALA A 173 11.21 24.44 3.40
C ALA A 173 11.75 23.33 2.51
N THR A 174 12.98 22.90 2.74
CA THR A 174 13.65 21.86 1.94
C THR A 174 12.84 20.55 1.92
N ARG A 175 12.26 20.14 3.05
CA ARG A 175 11.42 18.91 3.06
C ARG A 175 10.13 19.10 2.26
N ARG A 176 9.54 20.29 2.27
CA ARG A 176 8.36 20.56 1.45
C ARG A 176 8.69 20.58 -0.04
N GLU A 177 9.78 21.23 -0.42
CA GLU A 177 10.28 21.23 -1.81
C GLU A 177 10.57 19.82 -2.31
N ASN A 178 11.23 19.01 -1.49
CA ASN A 178 11.43 17.60 -1.78
C ASN A 178 10.08 16.85 -1.96
N ALA A 179 9.10 17.13 -1.09
CA ALA A 179 7.80 16.48 -1.17
C ALA A 179 7.06 16.82 -2.45
N GLU A 180 7.04 18.09 -2.85
CA GLU A 180 6.45 18.51 -4.14
C GLU A 180 7.16 17.82 -5.32
N TRP A 181 8.49 17.81 -5.32
CA TRP A 181 9.29 17.15 -6.32
C TRP A 181 8.94 15.65 -6.46
N GLY A 182 8.73 14.95 -5.33
CA GLY A 182 8.33 13.54 -5.33
C GLY A 182 6.89 13.33 -5.79
N LEU A 183 5.96 14.21 -5.39
CA LEU A 183 4.57 14.15 -5.82
C LEU A 183 4.40 14.36 -7.32
N GLU A 184 5.18 15.25 -7.94
CA GLU A 184 5.19 15.44 -9.41
C GLU A 184 5.51 14.13 -10.12
N ARG A 185 6.54 13.41 -9.67
CA ARG A 185 6.94 12.11 -10.24
C ARG A 185 5.90 11.00 -10.04
N LEU A 186 5.24 11.01 -8.89
CA LEU A 186 4.14 10.06 -8.65
C LEU A 186 2.95 10.35 -9.57
N ARG A 187 2.61 11.63 -9.83
CA ARG A 187 1.52 12.03 -10.72
C ARG A 187 1.69 11.51 -12.15
N GLU A 188 2.93 11.38 -12.60
CA GLU A 188 3.23 10.86 -13.95
C GLU A 188 2.95 9.35 -14.07
N HIS A 189 3.04 8.62 -12.96
CA HIS A 189 3.09 7.16 -12.99
C HIS A 189 2.00 6.47 -12.18
N CYS A 190 1.32 7.15 -11.27
CA CYS A 190 0.23 6.58 -10.48
C CYS A 190 -1.13 6.87 -11.11
N ASP A 191 -2.03 5.88 -11.03
CA ASP A 191 -3.44 6.05 -11.42
C ASP A 191 -4.21 6.79 -10.33
N THR A 192 -3.82 6.62 -9.08
CA THR A 192 -4.38 7.33 -7.92
C THR A 192 -3.28 7.67 -6.92
N ILE A 193 -3.38 8.86 -6.31
CA ILE A 193 -2.49 9.29 -5.23
C ILE A 193 -3.35 9.75 -4.06
N LEU A 194 -3.21 9.09 -2.93
CA LEU A 194 -3.75 9.51 -1.64
C LEU A 194 -2.67 10.22 -0.86
N VAL A 195 -2.83 11.52 -0.66
CA VAL A 195 -1.89 12.34 0.12
C VAL A 195 -2.47 12.60 1.50
N ILE A 196 -1.72 12.26 2.54
CA ILE A 196 -2.06 12.49 3.95
C ILE A 196 -1.21 13.69 4.44
N PRO A 197 -1.80 14.90 4.55
CA PRO A 197 -1.06 16.05 5.05
C PRO A 197 -0.86 15.94 6.56
N ASN A 198 0.38 15.76 7.01
CA ASN A 198 0.68 15.65 8.45
C ASN A 198 0.22 16.89 9.24
N GLU A 199 0.20 18.08 8.61
CA GLU A 199 -0.29 19.29 9.24
C GLU A 199 -1.75 19.17 9.68
N LYS A 200 -2.59 18.45 8.93
CA LYS A 200 -4.00 18.22 9.26
C LYS A 200 -4.18 17.34 10.49
N LEU A 201 -3.17 16.56 10.87
CA LEU A 201 -3.21 15.76 12.10
C LEU A 201 -3.22 16.65 13.36
N LEU A 202 -2.62 17.83 13.28
CA LEU A 202 -2.59 18.77 14.38
C LEU A 202 -3.95 19.44 14.64
N GLU A 203 -4.91 19.32 13.71
CA GLU A 203 -6.29 19.78 13.89
C GLU A 203 -7.14 18.77 14.68
N ILE A 204 -6.65 17.53 14.84
CA ILE A 204 -7.34 16.49 15.63
C ILE A 204 -7.16 16.77 17.11
N GLU A 205 -8.26 16.79 17.85
CA GLU A 205 -8.26 16.99 19.29
C GLU A 205 -7.35 15.96 19.99
N GLY A 206 -6.46 16.45 20.87
CA GLY A 206 -5.47 15.63 21.58
C GLY A 206 -4.18 15.34 20.81
N VAL A 207 -4.09 15.56 19.50
CA VAL A 207 -2.85 15.37 18.73
C VAL A 207 -1.95 16.60 18.81
N LYS A 208 -2.53 17.79 18.85
CA LYS A 208 -1.81 19.08 18.89
C LYS A 208 -0.83 19.20 20.06
N ASP A 209 -1.18 18.59 21.19
CA ASP A 209 -0.41 18.66 22.43
C ASP A 209 0.60 17.51 22.57
N LEU A 210 0.65 16.61 21.58
CA LEU A 210 1.59 15.48 21.58
C LEU A 210 3.01 15.94 21.21
N PRO A 211 4.03 15.26 21.74
CA PRO A 211 5.39 15.40 21.22
C PRO A 211 5.42 15.09 19.71
N LEU A 212 6.28 15.80 18.97
CA LEU A 212 6.38 15.66 17.50
C LEU A 212 6.56 14.20 17.06
N ALA A 213 7.34 13.40 17.80
CA ALA A 213 7.52 11.98 17.52
C ALA A 213 6.21 11.16 17.62
N SER A 214 5.29 11.56 18.51
CA SER A 214 3.97 10.93 18.63
C SER A 214 3.04 11.37 17.50
N ALA A 215 3.10 12.64 17.10
CA ALA A 215 2.36 13.14 15.94
C ALA A 215 2.76 12.41 14.64
N PHE A 216 4.04 12.11 14.45
CA PHE A 216 4.50 11.25 13.33
C PHE A 216 3.88 9.85 13.37
N ARG A 217 3.76 9.24 14.57
CA ARG A 217 3.11 7.92 14.69
C ARG A 217 1.64 7.95 14.29
N VAL A 218 0.93 9.05 14.53
CA VAL A 218 -0.45 9.20 14.05
C VAL A 218 -0.49 9.27 12.52
N GLY A 219 0.46 9.95 11.88
CA GLY A 219 0.61 9.95 10.43
C GLY A 219 0.87 8.57 9.85
N ASP A 220 1.77 7.82 10.48
CA ASP A 220 2.08 6.43 10.11
C ASP A 220 0.84 5.53 10.28
N GLU A 221 0.03 5.73 11.35
CA GLU A 221 -1.23 5.00 11.55
C GLU A 221 -2.25 5.27 10.45
N LEU A 222 -2.43 6.53 10.05
CA LEU A 222 -3.34 6.85 8.94
C LEU A 222 -2.87 6.26 7.61
N LEU A 223 -1.56 6.21 7.39
CA LEU A 223 -0.99 5.54 6.23
C LEU A 223 -1.38 4.05 6.23
N VAL A 224 -1.20 3.37 7.36
CA VAL A 224 -1.57 1.97 7.56
C VAL A 224 -3.07 1.75 7.33
N ARG A 225 -3.93 2.53 7.99
CA ARG A 225 -5.40 2.41 7.84
C ARG A 225 -5.88 2.67 6.41
N SER A 226 -5.25 3.61 5.72
CA SER A 226 -5.57 3.89 4.31
C SER A 226 -5.23 2.71 3.42
N ILE A 227 -4.10 2.05 3.64
CA ILE A 227 -3.69 0.87 2.87
C ILE A 227 -4.64 -0.31 3.16
N ILE A 228 -4.95 -0.57 4.44
CA ILE A 228 -5.91 -1.62 4.84
C ILE A 228 -7.25 -1.38 4.16
N GLY A 229 -7.81 -0.16 4.25
CA GLY A 229 -9.10 0.16 3.65
C GLY A 229 -9.14 -0.06 2.15
N VAL A 230 -8.10 0.35 1.41
CA VAL A 230 -8.00 0.10 -0.03
C VAL A 230 -7.89 -1.40 -0.33
N THR A 231 -7.09 -2.12 0.45
CA THR A 231 -6.88 -3.57 0.25
C THR A 231 -8.16 -4.35 0.55
N GLU A 232 -8.84 -4.05 1.65
CA GLU A 232 -10.10 -4.70 2.03
C GLU A 232 -11.23 -4.50 1.00
N LEU A 233 -11.32 -3.32 0.39
CA LEU A 233 -12.31 -3.06 -0.67
C LEU A 233 -12.14 -4.00 -1.88
N LEU A 234 -10.92 -4.50 -2.09
CA LEU A 234 -10.58 -5.32 -3.25
C LEU A 234 -10.50 -6.82 -2.92
N THR A 235 -10.36 -7.17 -1.64
CA THR A 235 -10.21 -8.55 -1.19
C THR A 235 -11.45 -9.11 -0.48
N ARG A 236 -12.40 -8.25 -0.07
CA ARG A 236 -13.68 -8.73 0.46
C ARG A 236 -14.52 -9.29 -0.68
N ASP A 237 -14.95 -10.52 -0.53
CA ASP A 237 -15.96 -11.13 -1.39
C ASP A 237 -17.16 -10.17 -1.46
N GLY A 238 -17.54 -9.81 -2.68
CA GLY A 238 -18.65 -8.90 -2.91
C GLY A 238 -19.92 -9.48 -2.26
N MET A 239 -20.52 -8.70 -1.37
CA MET A 239 -21.89 -8.96 -0.87
C MET A 239 -22.89 -8.73 -1.98
#